data_5405893e2cc14250dcc59beaa95f8b8d
#
_entry.id   5405893e2cc14250dcc59beaa95f8b8d
#
_cell.length_a   1.000
_cell.length_b   1.000
_cell.length_c   1.000
_cell.angle_alpha   90.00
_cell.angle_beta   90.00
_cell.angle_gamma   90.00
#
_symmetry.space_group_name_H-M   'P 1'
#
loop_
_entity.id
_entity.type
_entity.pdbx_description
1 polymer ?
#
loop_
_entity_poly.entity_id
_entity_poly.type
_entity_poly.pdbx_seq_one_letter_code
_entity_poly.pdbx_strand_id
1 'polypeptide(L)'
;MRRVRMCVLYFAISCCLAAASRSVWDGVYTKAQASRGQAVYAEECMKCHGENLGGGEGGPPLAGKEFLEKWNGKTAGTLFGLMRKTMPSDDPGNLSSRQYSDLVAYMLSVNGFPAGQKELDREMASLDEIKIEMKR
;
A
#
# COMPACT_ATOMS: atom_id res chain seq x y z
N MET A 1 -1.14 -60.51 -34.26
CA MET A 1 -1.31 -59.03 -34.33
C MET A 1 -1.31 -58.49 -32.90
N ARG A 2 -0.17 -57.97 -32.42
CA ARG A 2 -0.05 -57.35 -31.08
C ARG A 2 -0.37 -55.86 -31.19
N ARG A 3 -1.43 -55.45 -30.54
CA ARG A 3 -1.82 -54.01 -30.43
C ARG A 3 -1.00 -53.39 -29.28
N VAL A 4 -0.02 -52.57 -29.62
CA VAL A 4 0.71 -51.72 -28.68
C VAL A 4 -0.22 -50.57 -28.25
N ARG A 5 -0.66 -50.56 -26.99
CA ARG A 5 -1.38 -49.44 -26.40
C ARG A 5 -0.34 -48.43 -25.92
N MET A 6 -0.19 -47.36 -26.65
CA MET A 6 0.64 -46.20 -26.30
C MET A 6 -0.10 -45.37 -25.22
N CYS A 7 0.33 -45.51 -23.97
CA CYS A 7 -0.13 -44.64 -22.88
C CYS A 7 0.59 -43.31 -23.01
N VAL A 8 -0.15 -42.30 -23.46
CA VAL A 8 0.30 -40.90 -23.41
C VAL A 8 0.10 -40.39 -22.00
N LEU A 9 1.18 -40.29 -21.22
CA LEU A 9 1.17 -39.60 -19.94
C LEU A 9 1.13 -38.08 -20.19
N TYR A 10 -0.02 -37.47 -19.96
CA TYR A 10 -0.13 -36.01 -19.84
C TYR A 10 0.48 -35.58 -18.51
N PHE A 11 1.67 -35.04 -18.58
CA PHE A 11 2.32 -34.35 -17.47
C PHE A 11 1.68 -32.95 -17.38
N ALA A 12 0.70 -32.79 -16.51
CA ALA A 12 0.13 -31.47 -16.20
C ALA A 12 1.18 -30.69 -15.41
N ILE A 13 1.91 -29.81 -16.08
CA ILE A 13 2.77 -28.82 -15.44
C ILE A 13 1.86 -27.80 -14.77
N SER A 14 1.59 -27.99 -13.49
CA SER A 14 0.93 -26.98 -12.64
C SER A 14 1.93 -25.85 -12.44
N CYS A 15 1.80 -24.79 -13.25
CA CYS A 15 2.56 -23.57 -13.09
C CYS A 15 1.99 -22.82 -11.88
N CYS A 16 2.55 -23.04 -10.69
CA CYS A 16 2.32 -22.19 -9.53
C CYS A 16 2.91 -20.81 -9.87
N LEU A 17 2.08 -19.88 -10.36
CA LEU A 17 2.43 -18.48 -10.37
C LEU A 17 2.48 -18.03 -8.89
N ALA A 18 3.66 -18.08 -8.30
CA ALA A 18 3.93 -17.34 -7.08
C ALA A 18 3.74 -15.86 -7.41
N ALA A 19 2.73 -15.21 -6.81
CA ALA A 19 2.57 -13.77 -6.93
C ALA A 19 3.85 -13.11 -6.40
N ALA A 20 4.61 -12.47 -7.27
CA ALA A 20 5.82 -11.76 -6.89
C ALA A 20 5.44 -10.65 -5.92
N SER A 21 6.02 -10.63 -4.72
CA SER A 21 5.80 -9.55 -3.77
C SER A 21 6.26 -8.23 -4.39
N ARG A 22 5.36 -7.25 -4.43
CA ARG A 22 5.63 -5.91 -4.95
C ARG A 22 6.28 -5.06 -3.86
N SER A 23 7.03 -4.06 -4.28
CA SER A 23 7.62 -3.07 -3.38
C SER A 23 7.02 -1.68 -3.65
N VAL A 24 7.02 -0.80 -2.66
CA VAL A 24 6.70 0.62 -2.84
C VAL A 24 7.61 1.31 -3.86
N TRP A 25 8.76 0.72 -4.19
CA TRP A 25 9.67 1.20 -5.24
C TRP A 25 9.22 0.86 -6.67
N ASP A 26 8.21 0.02 -6.83
CA ASP A 26 7.73 -0.44 -8.14
C ASP A 26 6.68 0.50 -8.78
N GLY A 27 6.52 1.73 -8.24
CA GLY A 27 5.55 2.69 -8.78
C GLY A 27 4.10 2.23 -8.59
N VAL A 28 3.72 1.94 -7.35
CA VAL A 28 2.46 1.29 -6.99
C VAL A 28 1.26 2.23 -6.89
N TYR A 29 1.46 3.54 -7.06
CA TYR A 29 0.41 4.56 -7.03
C TYR A 29 0.60 5.57 -8.17
N THR A 30 -0.41 6.39 -8.47
CA THR A 30 -0.30 7.47 -9.45
C THR A 30 -0.16 8.84 -8.78
N LYS A 31 0.44 9.81 -9.48
CA LYS A 31 0.51 11.21 -9.01
C LYS A 31 -0.88 11.79 -8.75
N ALA A 32 -1.85 11.48 -9.61
CA ALA A 32 -3.23 11.92 -9.44
C ALA A 32 -3.85 11.37 -8.15
N GLN A 33 -3.58 10.10 -7.84
CA GLN A 33 -4.03 9.48 -6.59
C GLN A 33 -3.40 10.15 -5.37
N ALA A 34 -2.10 10.41 -5.38
CA ALA A 34 -1.42 11.11 -4.29
C ALA A 34 -1.96 12.54 -4.10
N SER A 35 -2.30 13.24 -5.17
CA SER A 35 -2.91 14.57 -5.10
C SER A 35 -4.29 14.55 -4.44
N ARG A 36 -5.13 13.54 -4.72
CA ARG A 36 -6.40 13.36 -4.00
C ARG A 36 -6.17 13.06 -2.52
N GLY A 37 -5.18 12.22 -2.21
CA GLY A 37 -4.80 11.91 -0.84
C GLY A 37 -4.31 13.14 -0.08
N GLN A 38 -3.60 14.05 -0.72
CA GLN A 38 -3.19 15.32 -0.14
C GLN A 38 -4.39 16.16 0.29
N ALA A 39 -5.44 16.25 -0.53
CA ALA A 39 -6.65 16.98 -0.19
C ALA A 39 -7.35 16.38 1.03
N VAL A 40 -7.50 15.05 1.08
CA VAL A 40 -8.06 14.35 2.24
C VAL A 40 -7.20 14.57 3.49
N TYR A 41 -5.86 14.51 3.34
CA TYR A 41 -4.93 14.75 4.44
C TYR A 41 -5.09 16.13 5.06
N ALA A 42 -5.22 17.16 4.23
CA ALA A 42 -5.40 18.55 4.69
C ALA A 42 -6.68 18.73 5.52
N GLU A 43 -7.73 18.01 5.18
CA GLU A 43 -9.02 18.10 5.86
C GLU A 43 -9.07 17.27 7.15
N GLU A 44 -8.55 16.04 7.11
CA GLU A 44 -8.81 15.03 8.13
C GLU A 44 -7.61 14.69 9.04
N CYS A 45 -6.38 15.01 8.61
CA CYS A 45 -5.17 14.50 9.26
C CYS A 45 -4.20 15.58 9.74
N MET A 46 -4.12 16.69 9.01
CA MET A 46 -3.10 17.73 9.18
C MET A 46 -3.11 18.33 10.58
N LYS A 47 -4.28 18.48 11.19
CA LYS A 47 -4.47 19.05 12.53
C LYS A 47 -3.63 18.33 13.60
N CYS A 48 -3.52 16.99 13.49
CA CYS A 48 -2.80 16.18 14.46
C CYS A 48 -1.40 15.77 13.98
N HIS A 49 -1.25 15.49 12.68
CA HIS A 49 -0.01 14.95 12.12
C HIS A 49 0.92 16.01 11.50
N GLY A 50 0.51 17.29 11.55
CA GLY A 50 1.31 18.42 11.06
C GLY A 50 1.17 18.66 9.56
N GLU A 51 1.44 19.88 9.14
CA GLU A 51 1.29 20.32 7.73
C GLU A 51 2.17 19.51 6.76
N ASN A 52 3.38 19.15 7.21
CA ASN A 52 4.38 18.44 6.41
C ASN A 52 4.50 16.95 6.80
N LEU A 53 3.47 16.34 7.38
CA LEU A 53 3.50 14.97 7.88
C LEU A 53 4.59 14.72 8.95
N GLY A 54 5.14 15.79 9.51
CA GLY A 54 6.24 15.71 10.48
C GLY A 54 5.84 15.35 11.90
N GLY A 55 4.54 15.11 12.13
CA GLY A 55 3.99 14.89 13.46
C GLY A 55 3.75 16.19 14.24
N GLY A 56 3.22 16.04 15.44
CA GLY A 56 2.91 17.14 16.36
C GLY A 56 2.41 16.63 17.69
N GLU A 57 1.84 17.50 18.50
CA GLU A 57 1.28 17.12 19.82
C GLU A 57 0.12 16.12 19.71
N GLY A 58 -0.59 16.10 18.56
CA GLY A 58 -1.77 15.25 18.34
C GLY A 58 -1.46 13.91 17.68
N GLY A 59 -0.28 13.70 17.12
CA GLY A 59 0.03 12.45 16.40
C GLY A 59 1.48 12.31 15.96
N PRO A 60 1.92 11.07 15.71
CA PRO A 60 3.29 10.79 15.29
C PRO A 60 3.55 11.30 13.86
N PRO A 61 4.85 11.39 13.45
CA PRO A 61 5.19 11.68 12.07
C PRO A 61 4.71 10.58 11.12
N LEU A 62 4.24 11.00 9.95
CA LEU A 62 3.81 10.14 8.85
C LEU A 62 4.76 10.20 7.65
N ALA A 63 5.88 10.91 7.82
CA ALA A 63 6.96 11.00 6.85
C ALA A 63 8.32 11.07 7.55
N GLY A 64 9.38 10.80 6.78
CA GLY A 64 10.75 10.89 7.24
C GLY A 64 11.25 9.62 7.93
N LYS A 65 12.41 9.74 8.56
CA LYS A 65 13.16 8.60 9.09
C LYS A 65 12.36 7.74 10.06
N GLU A 66 11.71 8.37 11.04
CA GLU A 66 10.95 7.65 12.09
C GLU A 66 9.78 6.86 11.49
N PHE A 67 9.05 7.43 10.55
CA PHE A 67 7.99 6.74 9.82
C PHE A 67 8.54 5.55 9.03
N LEU A 68 9.61 5.76 8.27
CA LEU A 68 10.20 4.73 7.44
C LEU A 68 10.76 3.57 8.26
N GLU A 69 11.43 3.83 9.38
CA GLU A 69 11.94 2.80 10.29
C GLU A 69 10.80 1.97 10.89
N LYS A 70 9.72 2.62 11.32
CA LYS A 70 8.55 1.95 11.89
C LYS A 70 7.84 1.03 10.88
N TRP A 71 7.78 1.44 9.62
CA TRP A 71 7.02 0.75 8.57
C TRP A 71 7.87 -0.17 7.71
N ASN A 72 9.19 -0.09 7.80
CA ASN A 72 10.10 -0.96 7.05
C ASN A 72 9.79 -2.44 7.26
N GLY A 73 9.63 -3.18 6.16
CA GLY A 73 9.29 -4.61 6.17
C GLY A 73 7.81 -4.93 6.38
N LYS A 74 6.96 -3.93 6.67
CA LYS A 74 5.50 -4.10 6.72
C LYS A 74 4.89 -3.88 5.34
N THR A 75 3.60 -4.17 5.22
CA THR A 75 2.87 -3.99 3.95
C THR A 75 2.06 -2.70 3.91
N ALA A 76 1.76 -2.22 2.71
CA ALA A 76 0.82 -1.12 2.51
C ALA A 76 -0.57 -1.49 3.05
N GLY A 77 -0.96 -2.77 3.01
CA GLY A 77 -2.18 -3.28 3.62
C GLY A 77 -2.20 -3.13 5.13
N THR A 78 -1.09 -3.41 5.81
CA THR A 78 -0.97 -3.19 7.26
C THR A 78 -1.17 -1.72 7.61
N LEU A 79 -0.57 -0.80 6.85
CA LEU A 79 -0.75 0.65 7.04
C LEU A 79 -2.19 1.08 6.80
N PHE A 80 -2.76 0.68 5.67
CA PHE A 80 -4.15 0.96 5.30
C PHE A 80 -5.14 0.44 6.35
N GLY A 81 -4.96 -0.80 6.82
CA GLY A 81 -5.81 -1.42 7.82
C GLY A 81 -5.75 -0.72 9.17
N LEU A 82 -4.55 -0.31 9.61
CA LEU A 82 -4.38 0.47 10.83
C LEU A 82 -5.12 1.81 10.72
N MET A 83 -4.95 2.54 9.61
CA MET A 83 -5.64 3.81 9.39
C MET A 83 -7.16 3.66 9.42
N ARG A 84 -7.72 2.68 8.71
CA ARG A 84 -9.17 2.43 8.72
C ARG A 84 -9.71 2.13 10.12
N LYS A 85 -8.93 1.43 10.94
CA LYS A 85 -9.36 1.01 12.27
C LYS A 85 -9.26 2.12 13.31
N THR A 86 -8.31 3.06 13.14
CA THR A 86 -7.93 3.97 14.23
C THR A 86 -7.97 5.45 13.85
N MET A 87 -8.09 5.78 12.55
CA MET A 87 -8.00 7.16 12.05
C MET A 87 -9.21 7.53 11.17
N PRO A 88 -9.60 8.82 11.15
CA PRO A 88 -9.25 9.85 12.12
C PRO A 88 -9.60 9.45 13.56
N SER A 89 -8.81 9.85 14.56
CA SER A 89 -8.98 9.33 15.93
C SER A 89 -10.28 9.77 16.63
N ASP A 90 -10.87 10.84 16.18
CA ASP A 90 -12.17 11.35 16.63
C ASP A 90 -13.38 10.68 15.94
N ASP A 91 -13.18 10.09 14.78
CA ASP A 91 -14.21 9.32 14.05
C ASP A 91 -13.59 8.19 13.20
N PRO A 92 -13.06 7.12 13.83
CA PRO A 92 -12.37 6.04 13.13
C PRO A 92 -13.26 5.32 12.11
N GLY A 93 -12.74 5.16 10.90
CA GLY A 93 -13.42 4.43 9.82
C GLY A 93 -14.45 5.23 9.03
N ASN A 94 -14.59 6.53 9.26
CA ASN A 94 -15.55 7.39 8.57
C ASN A 94 -15.23 7.65 7.09
N LEU A 95 -13.95 7.49 6.69
CA LEU A 95 -13.53 7.65 5.31
C LEU A 95 -13.84 6.41 4.46
N SER A 96 -14.07 6.63 3.17
CA SER A 96 -14.20 5.53 2.21
C SER A 96 -12.88 4.79 2.01
N SER A 97 -12.93 3.52 1.58
CA SER A 97 -11.73 2.75 1.23
C SER A 97 -10.87 3.45 0.18
N ARG A 98 -11.50 4.19 -0.74
CA ARG A 98 -10.77 5.00 -1.73
C ARG A 98 -9.98 6.12 -1.07
N GLN A 99 -10.58 6.87 -0.15
CA GLN A 99 -9.89 7.96 0.55
C GLN A 99 -8.71 7.43 1.38
N TYR A 100 -8.86 6.29 2.06
CA TYR A 100 -7.74 5.66 2.77
C TYR A 100 -6.62 5.22 1.82
N SER A 101 -6.95 4.66 0.65
CA SER A 101 -5.96 4.29 -0.36
C SER A 101 -5.26 5.53 -0.95
N ASP A 102 -6.00 6.60 -1.23
CA ASP A 102 -5.45 7.87 -1.69
C ASP A 102 -4.51 8.49 -0.63
N LEU A 103 -4.84 8.38 0.67
CA LEU A 103 -3.97 8.80 1.77
C LEU A 103 -2.67 8.00 1.83
N VAL A 104 -2.72 6.67 1.67
CA VAL A 104 -1.50 5.84 1.59
C VAL A 104 -0.64 6.29 0.41
N ALA A 105 -1.22 6.53 -0.77
CA ALA A 105 -0.51 7.02 -1.94
C ALA A 105 0.17 8.39 -1.67
N TYR A 106 -0.51 9.29 -0.98
CA TYR A 106 0.07 10.57 -0.58
C TYR A 106 1.24 10.40 0.38
N MET A 107 1.10 9.55 1.41
CA MET A 107 2.19 9.26 2.35
C MET A 107 3.40 8.64 1.64
N LEU A 108 3.19 7.70 0.71
CA LEU A 108 4.27 7.15 -0.10
C LEU A 108 4.97 8.23 -0.94
N SER A 109 4.20 9.15 -1.54
CA SER A 109 4.74 10.27 -2.33
C SER A 109 5.63 11.19 -1.49
N VAL A 110 5.17 11.61 -0.31
CA VAL A 110 5.93 12.48 0.60
C VAL A 110 7.20 11.79 1.11
N ASN A 111 7.17 10.47 1.29
CA ASN A 111 8.34 9.68 1.67
C ASN A 111 9.30 9.36 0.50
N GLY A 112 9.07 9.92 -0.70
CA GLY A 112 9.98 9.84 -1.82
C GLY A 112 9.91 8.55 -2.64
N PHE A 113 8.88 7.72 -2.46
CA PHE A 113 8.68 6.55 -3.30
C PHE A 113 8.14 6.96 -4.69
N PRO A 114 8.53 6.27 -5.78
CA PRO A 114 8.17 6.67 -7.12
C PRO A 114 6.69 6.43 -7.42
N ALA A 115 6.08 7.36 -8.16
CA ALA A 115 4.78 7.15 -8.77
C ALA A 115 4.89 6.25 -10.00
N GLY A 116 3.83 5.51 -10.29
CA GLY A 116 3.67 4.68 -11.49
C GLY A 116 2.45 5.07 -12.32
N GLN A 117 1.98 4.12 -13.12
CA GLN A 117 0.87 4.32 -14.07
C GLN A 117 -0.46 3.73 -13.57
N LYS A 118 -0.42 2.93 -12.52
CA LYS A 118 -1.61 2.28 -11.94
C LYS A 118 -1.85 2.81 -10.53
N GLU A 119 -3.10 3.07 -10.21
CA GLU A 119 -3.50 3.46 -8.85
C GLU A 119 -3.28 2.32 -7.86
N LEU A 120 -2.92 2.69 -6.65
CA LEU A 120 -2.90 1.81 -5.51
C LEU A 120 -4.32 1.28 -5.25
N ASP A 121 -4.44 -0.02 -5.08
CA ASP A 121 -5.72 -0.68 -4.84
C ASP A 121 -6.33 -0.23 -3.51
N ARG A 122 -7.60 -0.55 -3.30
CA ARG A 122 -8.36 -0.32 -2.06
C ARG A 122 -8.81 -1.62 -1.38
N GLU A 123 -8.39 -2.75 -1.95
CA GLU A 123 -8.63 -4.08 -1.38
C GLU A 123 -7.43 -4.52 -0.56
N MET A 124 -7.69 -4.95 0.67
CA MET A 124 -6.66 -5.34 1.64
C MET A 124 -5.71 -6.39 1.08
N ALA A 125 -6.23 -7.43 0.44
CA ALA A 125 -5.42 -8.51 -0.11
C ALA A 125 -4.39 -8.02 -1.14
N SER A 126 -4.78 -7.09 -2.02
CA SER A 126 -3.87 -6.50 -3.01
C SER A 126 -2.81 -5.60 -2.37
N LEU A 127 -3.18 -4.90 -1.30
CA LEU A 127 -2.27 -4.01 -0.56
C LEU A 127 -1.28 -4.79 0.30
N ASP A 128 -1.65 -5.97 0.78
CA ASP A 128 -0.77 -6.85 1.56
C ASP A 128 0.37 -7.46 0.73
N GLU A 129 0.26 -7.45 -0.59
CA GLU A 129 1.33 -7.85 -1.50
C GLU A 129 2.43 -6.79 -1.68
N ILE A 130 2.21 -5.55 -1.21
CA ILE A 130 3.11 -4.40 -1.40
C ILE A 130 3.90 -4.15 -0.12
N LYS A 131 5.20 -4.39 -0.16
CA LYS A 131 6.10 -4.13 0.97
C LYS A 131 6.60 -2.69 1.00
N ILE A 132 6.60 -2.12 2.20
CA ILE A 132 7.24 -0.83 2.49
C ILE A 132 8.69 -1.12 2.87
N GLU A 133 9.64 -0.62 2.06
CA GLU A 133 11.06 -0.86 2.23
C GLU A 133 11.83 0.46 2.15
N MET A 134 12.75 0.72 3.08
CA MET A 134 13.48 2.00 3.13
C MET A 134 14.39 2.20 1.92
N LYS A 135 15.03 1.15 1.42
CA LYS A 135 15.83 1.17 0.18
C LYS A 135 16.07 -0.24 -0.32
N ARG A 136 16.10 -0.42 -1.63
CA ARG A 136 16.70 -1.61 -2.24
C ARG A 136 18.22 -1.51 -2.24
#